data_4dccd6f392ad492b7309bf01e83329cb
#
_entry.id   4dccd6f392ad492b7309bf01e83329cb
#
_cell.length_a   1.000
_cell.length_b   1.000
_cell.length_c   1.000
_cell.angle_alpha   90.00
_cell.angle_beta   90.00
_cell.angle_gamma   90.00
#
_symmetry.space_group_name_H-M   'P 1'
#
loop_
_entity.id
_entity.type
_entity.pdbx_description
1 polymer ?
#
loop_
_entity_poly.entity_id
_entity_poly.type
_entity_poly.pdbx_seq_one_letter_code
_entity_poly.pdbx_strand_id
1 'polypeptide(L)'
;EQEFHRIRRLPPYVFAEVNAMKARARAEGADIIDFGMGNPDLPTPPHIVAKLTEAVQDPKTHRYSMSRGIPGLRKAITAYYGNRFGVDVDPETETIVTLGSKEGLANLSSAITSPGDLILVPNPSYPIHQFGFIIAGAAVRSIPVEPEHGLLEALKRAVQHSVPKPTAVVLNYPNN
;
A
#
# COMPACT_ATOMS: atom_id res chain seq x y z
N GLU A 1 2.28 5.70 -29.92
CA GLU A 1 2.76 5.81 -28.53
C GLU A 1 3.47 4.52 -28.14
N GLN A 2 4.66 4.64 -27.55
CA GLN A 2 5.42 3.48 -27.12
C GLN A 2 4.86 3.01 -25.76
N GLU A 3 4.12 1.92 -25.76
CA GLU A 3 3.57 1.34 -24.54
C GLU A 3 4.59 0.43 -23.86
N PHE A 4 4.87 0.70 -22.59
CA PHE A 4 5.76 -0.14 -21.78
C PHE A 4 5.03 -1.40 -21.30
N HIS A 5 5.60 -2.57 -21.56
CA HIS A 5 5.00 -3.88 -21.29
C HIS A 5 4.43 -4.03 -19.88
N ARG A 6 5.15 -3.55 -18.85
CA ARG A 6 4.68 -3.67 -17.46
C ARG A 6 3.47 -2.79 -17.15
N ILE A 7 3.42 -1.59 -17.74
CA ILE A 7 2.32 -0.65 -17.55
C ILE A 7 1.07 -1.09 -18.31
N ARG A 8 1.23 -1.65 -19.52
CA ARG A 8 0.12 -2.17 -20.32
C ARG A 8 -0.67 -3.29 -19.62
N ARG A 9 -0.06 -3.98 -18.66
CA ARG A 9 -0.71 -5.03 -17.86
C ARG A 9 -1.64 -4.49 -16.77
N LEU A 10 -1.55 -3.19 -16.47
CA LEU A 10 -2.40 -2.56 -15.46
C LEU A 10 -3.75 -2.19 -16.06
N PRO A 11 -4.85 -2.40 -15.32
CA PRO A 11 -6.15 -1.85 -15.71
C PRO A 11 -6.12 -0.32 -15.62
N PRO A 12 -7.05 0.38 -16.28
CA PRO A 12 -7.22 1.82 -16.11
C PRO A 12 -7.35 2.20 -14.62
N TYR A 13 -6.79 3.35 -14.27
CA TYR A 13 -6.87 3.84 -12.89
C TYR A 13 -8.26 4.41 -12.62
N VAL A 14 -9.08 3.63 -11.96
CA VAL A 14 -10.52 3.90 -11.72
C VAL A 14 -10.81 5.27 -11.13
N PHE A 15 -9.96 5.75 -10.22
CA PHE A 15 -10.15 7.09 -9.63
C PHE A 15 -9.97 8.23 -10.63
N ALA A 16 -9.11 8.07 -11.64
CA ALA A 16 -8.97 9.06 -12.71
C ALA A 16 -10.24 9.13 -13.57
N GLU A 17 -10.83 7.99 -13.91
CA GLU A 17 -12.07 7.91 -14.66
C GLU A 17 -13.24 8.50 -13.88
N VAL A 18 -13.41 8.12 -12.61
CA VAL A 18 -14.46 8.66 -11.74
C VAL A 18 -14.32 10.17 -11.56
N ASN A 19 -13.10 10.69 -11.37
CA ASN A 19 -12.87 12.12 -11.26
C ASN A 19 -13.20 12.87 -12.56
N ALA A 20 -12.89 12.30 -13.72
CA ALA A 20 -13.26 12.87 -15.01
C ALA A 20 -14.77 12.87 -15.23
N MET A 21 -15.47 11.82 -14.79
CA MET A 21 -16.94 11.75 -14.84
C MET A 21 -17.57 12.81 -13.93
N LYS A 22 -17.08 12.96 -12.69
CA LYS A 22 -17.54 14.00 -11.76
C LYS A 22 -17.33 15.40 -12.29
N ALA A 23 -16.15 15.67 -12.88
CA ALA A 23 -15.84 16.97 -13.45
C ALA A 23 -16.80 17.32 -14.62
N ARG A 24 -17.10 16.35 -15.46
CA ARG A 24 -18.05 16.49 -16.57
C ARG A 24 -19.46 16.80 -16.05
N ALA A 25 -19.97 16.00 -15.16
CA ALA A 25 -21.31 16.17 -14.61
C ALA A 25 -21.48 17.53 -13.88
N ARG A 26 -20.45 17.99 -13.15
CA ARG A 26 -20.45 19.33 -12.55
C ARG A 26 -20.49 20.46 -13.60
N ALA A 27 -19.75 20.30 -14.70
CA ALA A 27 -19.79 21.28 -15.79
C ALA A 27 -21.15 21.33 -16.49
N GLU A 28 -21.93 20.25 -16.45
CA GLU A 28 -23.30 20.15 -16.94
C GLU A 28 -24.35 20.62 -15.91
N GLY A 29 -23.91 21.13 -14.74
CA GLY A 29 -24.78 21.69 -13.71
C GLY A 29 -25.31 20.68 -12.70
N ALA A 30 -24.83 19.44 -12.67
CA ALA A 30 -25.25 18.44 -11.72
C ALA A 30 -24.74 18.79 -10.30
N ASP A 31 -25.65 18.71 -9.31
CA ASP A 31 -25.30 18.78 -7.88
C ASP A 31 -24.84 17.40 -7.40
N ILE A 32 -23.50 17.24 -7.26
CA ILE A 32 -22.89 15.95 -6.92
C ILE A 32 -22.53 15.92 -5.44
N ILE A 33 -23.12 14.97 -4.73
CA ILE A 33 -22.72 14.57 -3.38
C ILE A 33 -21.68 13.44 -3.52
N ASP A 34 -20.41 13.71 -3.17
CA ASP A 34 -19.30 12.81 -3.40
C ASP A 34 -18.92 12.00 -2.15
N PHE A 35 -19.27 10.73 -2.13
CA PHE A 35 -18.85 9.75 -1.11
C PHE A 35 -17.73 8.82 -1.63
N GLY A 36 -17.17 9.09 -2.81
CA GLY A 36 -16.22 8.19 -3.47
C GLY A 36 -14.79 8.26 -2.95
N MET A 37 -14.45 9.27 -2.13
CA MET A 37 -13.09 9.43 -1.61
C MET A 37 -13.11 9.66 -0.10
N GLY A 38 -12.54 8.71 0.65
CA GLY A 38 -12.40 8.79 2.10
C GLY A 38 -11.16 9.59 2.51
N ASN A 39 -11.10 10.88 2.19
CA ASN A 39 -10.04 11.74 2.71
C ASN A 39 -10.29 12.06 4.18
N PRO A 40 -9.22 12.08 5.02
CA PRO A 40 -9.35 12.65 6.35
C PRO A 40 -9.86 14.08 6.30
N ASP A 41 -10.90 14.40 7.08
CA ASP A 41 -11.52 15.72 7.15
C ASP A 41 -11.08 16.53 8.38
N LEU A 42 -10.42 15.87 9.33
CA LEU A 42 -9.86 16.53 10.51
C LEU A 42 -8.43 17.01 10.27
N PRO A 43 -8.05 18.16 10.84
CA PRO A 43 -6.67 18.65 10.73
C PRO A 43 -5.68 17.74 11.48
N THR A 44 -4.41 17.79 11.05
CA THR A 44 -3.33 17.13 11.78
C THR A 44 -3.27 17.63 13.23
N PRO A 45 -3.10 16.77 14.22
CA PRO A 45 -3.00 17.18 15.62
C PRO A 45 -1.95 18.28 15.86
N PRO A 46 -2.26 19.32 16.66
CA PRO A 46 -1.40 20.50 16.80
C PRO A 46 0.04 20.17 17.28
N HIS A 47 0.21 19.16 18.13
CA HIS A 47 1.54 18.76 18.60
C HIS A 47 2.42 18.18 17.47
N ILE A 48 1.83 17.53 16.48
CA ILE A 48 2.55 17.03 15.30
C ILE A 48 2.96 18.20 14.40
N VAL A 49 2.05 19.15 14.18
CA VAL A 49 2.34 20.37 13.41
C VAL A 49 3.45 21.18 14.06
N ALA A 50 3.38 21.38 15.39
CA ALA A 50 4.41 22.10 16.14
C ALA A 50 5.77 21.44 16.03
N LYS A 51 5.82 20.11 16.14
CA LYS A 51 7.09 19.36 16.04
C LYS A 51 7.68 19.40 14.62
N LEU A 52 6.86 19.34 13.61
CA LEU A 52 7.29 19.51 12.22
C LEU A 52 7.87 20.90 11.98
N THR A 53 7.19 21.95 12.47
CA THR A 53 7.64 23.34 12.35
C THR A 53 8.98 23.56 13.06
N GLU A 54 9.15 23.04 14.28
CA GLU A 54 10.41 23.05 15.00
C GLU A 54 11.53 22.37 14.19
N ALA A 55 11.26 21.17 13.69
CA ALA A 55 12.26 20.41 12.93
C ALA A 55 12.67 21.11 11.63
N VAL A 56 11.75 21.72 10.92
CA VAL A 56 12.03 22.45 9.67
C VAL A 56 12.90 23.70 9.92
N GLN A 57 12.84 24.29 11.11
CA GLN A 57 13.68 25.45 11.46
C GLN A 57 15.11 25.08 11.84
N ASP A 58 15.39 23.80 12.13
CA ASP A 58 16.75 23.32 12.42
C ASP A 58 17.51 23.00 11.12
N PRO A 59 18.57 23.79 10.76
CA PRO A 59 19.34 23.54 9.54
C PRO A 59 20.00 22.14 9.49
N LYS A 60 20.16 21.45 10.61
CA LYS A 60 20.71 20.10 10.65
C LYS A 60 19.78 19.07 10.03
N THR A 61 18.49 19.37 9.92
CA THR A 61 17.49 18.48 9.26
C THR A 61 17.42 18.66 7.76
N HIS A 62 18.08 19.67 7.17
CA HIS A 62 18.08 19.97 5.74
C HIS A 62 19.10 19.16 4.93
N ARG A 63 19.36 17.94 5.32
CA ARG A 63 20.36 17.07 4.70
C ARG A 63 19.70 15.94 3.94
N TYR A 64 20.50 15.17 3.22
CA TYR A 64 20.02 13.92 2.62
C TYR A 64 19.40 13.03 3.69
N SER A 65 18.27 12.42 3.35
CA SER A 65 17.62 11.44 4.20
C SER A 65 18.50 10.20 4.36
N MET A 66 18.45 9.58 5.52
CA MET A 66 19.05 8.26 5.71
C MET A 66 18.16 7.22 5.00
N SER A 67 18.76 6.37 4.17
CA SER A 67 18.03 5.38 3.34
C SER A 67 17.10 4.46 4.13
N ARG A 68 17.43 4.16 5.38
CA ARG A 68 16.62 3.32 6.29
C ARG A 68 15.77 4.11 7.27
N GLY A 69 15.82 5.44 7.20
CA GLY A 69 15.25 6.32 8.20
C GLY A 69 16.18 6.59 9.38
N ILE A 70 15.96 7.70 10.09
CA ILE A 70 16.77 8.08 11.25
C ILE A 70 16.58 7.09 12.41
N PRO A 71 17.65 6.80 13.20
CA PRO A 71 17.57 5.84 14.30
C PRO A 71 16.48 6.15 15.32
N GLY A 72 16.25 7.44 15.63
CA GLY A 72 15.18 7.86 16.54
C GLY A 72 13.80 7.44 16.08
N LEU A 73 13.50 7.58 14.78
CA LEU A 73 12.20 7.16 14.22
C LEU A 73 12.06 5.64 14.23
N ARG A 74 13.09 4.88 13.84
CA ARG A 74 13.03 3.41 13.90
C ARG A 74 12.80 2.90 15.31
N LYS A 75 13.49 3.45 16.33
CA LYS A 75 13.25 3.13 17.74
C LYS A 75 11.83 3.49 18.19
N ALA A 76 11.28 4.62 17.74
CA ALA A 76 9.91 4.99 18.06
C ALA A 76 8.88 4.03 17.43
N ILE A 77 9.13 3.57 16.20
CA ILE A 77 8.30 2.55 15.54
C ILE A 77 8.30 1.25 16.34
N THR A 78 9.47 0.75 16.71
CA THR A 78 9.56 -0.52 17.46
C THR A 78 8.95 -0.40 18.85
N ALA A 79 9.14 0.71 19.54
CA ALA A 79 8.48 0.98 20.81
C ALA A 79 6.94 1.03 20.68
N TYR A 80 6.42 1.62 19.60
CA TYR A 80 4.99 1.60 19.32
C TYR A 80 4.46 0.18 19.12
N TYR A 81 5.16 -0.66 18.35
CA TYR A 81 4.77 -2.06 18.14
C TYR A 81 4.81 -2.86 19.44
N GLY A 82 5.84 -2.68 20.26
CA GLY A 82 5.93 -3.30 21.58
C GLY A 82 4.77 -2.90 22.50
N ASN A 83 4.53 -1.60 22.61
CA ASN A 83 3.50 -1.07 23.52
C ASN A 83 2.06 -1.37 23.04
N ARG A 84 1.81 -1.33 21.74
CA ARG A 84 0.45 -1.46 21.18
C ARG A 84 0.04 -2.88 20.90
N PHE A 85 0.99 -3.73 20.49
CA PHE A 85 0.71 -5.08 19.98
C PHE A 85 1.46 -6.18 20.71
N GLY A 86 2.39 -5.85 21.62
CA GLY A 86 3.23 -6.83 22.29
C GLY A 86 4.23 -7.51 21.35
N VAL A 87 4.57 -6.87 20.23
CA VAL A 87 5.51 -7.38 19.24
C VAL A 87 6.87 -6.76 19.44
N ASP A 88 7.87 -7.59 19.65
CA ASP A 88 9.27 -7.15 19.75
C ASP A 88 9.91 -7.17 18.36
N VAL A 89 10.43 -6.01 17.93
CA VAL A 89 11.00 -5.78 16.60
C VAL A 89 12.32 -5.04 16.76
N ASP A 90 13.37 -5.52 16.12
CA ASP A 90 14.68 -4.88 16.15
C ASP A 90 14.71 -3.62 15.27
N PRO A 91 15.04 -2.42 15.84
CA PRO A 91 15.11 -1.19 15.07
C PRO A 91 16.25 -1.18 14.03
N GLU A 92 17.27 -2.03 14.17
CA GLU A 92 18.41 -2.03 13.27
C GLU A 92 18.29 -3.05 12.13
N THR A 93 17.62 -4.17 12.35
CA THR A 93 17.56 -5.26 11.36
C THR A 93 16.17 -5.54 10.79
N GLU A 94 15.11 -5.14 11.52
CA GLU A 94 13.73 -5.47 11.16
C GLU A 94 12.84 -4.24 10.89
N THR A 95 13.45 -3.04 10.82
CA THR A 95 12.69 -1.80 10.66
C THR A 95 13.30 -0.92 9.56
N ILE A 96 12.46 -0.47 8.65
CA ILE A 96 12.80 0.51 7.62
C ILE A 96 11.70 1.57 7.52
N VAL A 97 12.10 2.83 7.30
CA VAL A 97 11.17 3.94 7.07
C VAL A 97 10.97 4.13 5.57
N THR A 98 9.72 4.31 5.17
CA THR A 98 9.35 4.60 3.79
C THR A 98 8.45 5.84 3.72
N LEU A 99 8.35 6.48 2.56
CA LEU A 99 7.44 7.61 2.33
C LEU A 99 6.02 7.10 2.07
N GLY A 100 5.42 6.54 3.12
CA GLY A 100 4.13 5.90 3.10
C GLY A 100 4.17 4.41 2.75
N SER A 101 3.11 3.69 3.10
CA SER A 101 3.00 2.24 2.89
C SER A 101 2.96 1.83 1.42
N LYS A 102 2.49 2.69 0.52
CA LYS A 102 2.50 2.41 -0.93
C LYS A 102 3.91 2.27 -1.47
N GLU A 103 4.81 3.21 -1.13
CA GLU A 103 6.21 3.13 -1.52
C GLU A 103 6.87 1.88 -0.92
N GLY A 104 6.64 1.66 0.37
CA GLY A 104 7.15 0.48 1.05
C GLY A 104 6.76 -0.82 0.37
N LEU A 105 5.47 -0.98 0.04
CA LEU A 105 4.98 -2.19 -0.62
C LEU A 105 5.47 -2.32 -2.07
N ALA A 106 5.56 -1.22 -2.83
CA ALA A 106 6.09 -1.23 -4.18
C ALA A 106 7.56 -1.65 -4.22
N ASN A 107 8.37 -1.08 -3.33
CA ASN A 107 9.78 -1.43 -3.21
C ASN A 107 9.97 -2.86 -2.71
N LEU A 108 9.18 -3.30 -1.73
CA LEU A 108 9.19 -4.69 -1.24
C LEU A 108 8.83 -5.66 -2.38
N SER A 109 7.76 -5.38 -3.13
CA SER A 109 7.37 -6.21 -4.27
C SER A 109 8.52 -6.38 -5.27
N SER A 110 9.21 -5.28 -5.59
CA SER A 110 10.35 -5.32 -6.51
C SER A 110 11.56 -6.09 -5.94
N ALA A 111 11.75 -6.07 -4.63
CA ALA A 111 12.87 -6.72 -3.97
C ALA A 111 12.70 -8.24 -3.82
N ILE A 112 11.46 -8.71 -3.56
CA ILE A 112 11.21 -10.11 -3.20
C ILE A 112 10.61 -10.94 -4.35
N THR A 113 10.33 -10.33 -5.51
CA THR A 113 9.59 -10.99 -6.59
C THR A 113 10.44 -11.14 -7.85
N SER A 114 10.38 -12.32 -8.44
CA SER A 114 10.98 -12.64 -9.75
C SER A 114 9.88 -12.80 -10.82
N PRO A 115 10.23 -12.60 -12.12
CA PRO A 115 9.32 -12.94 -13.21
C PRO A 115 8.87 -14.40 -13.14
N GLY A 116 7.56 -14.63 -13.19
CA GLY A 116 6.96 -15.95 -13.07
C GLY A 116 6.49 -16.34 -11.66
N ASP A 117 6.86 -15.58 -10.63
CA ASP A 117 6.29 -15.75 -9.30
C ASP A 117 4.78 -15.54 -9.29
N LEU A 118 4.09 -16.31 -8.48
CA LEU A 118 2.65 -16.20 -8.27
C LEU A 118 2.34 -15.61 -6.89
N ILE A 119 1.59 -14.52 -6.88
CA ILE A 119 1.17 -13.84 -5.66
C ILE A 119 -0.34 -13.97 -5.51
N LEU A 120 -0.79 -14.39 -4.33
CA LEU A 120 -2.21 -14.44 -3.99
C LEU A 120 -2.65 -13.12 -3.33
N VAL A 121 -3.72 -12.53 -3.84
CA VAL A 121 -4.27 -11.28 -3.30
C VAL A 121 -5.78 -11.42 -3.16
N PRO A 122 -6.37 -11.17 -1.97
CA PRO A 122 -7.82 -11.12 -1.80
C PRO A 122 -8.47 -10.09 -2.73
N ASN A 123 -9.69 -10.36 -3.18
CA ASN A 123 -10.46 -9.46 -4.01
C ASN A 123 -11.86 -9.26 -3.38
N PRO A 124 -12.28 -8.01 -3.11
CA PRO A 124 -11.60 -6.76 -3.45
C PRO A 124 -10.38 -6.46 -2.59
N SER A 125 -9.45 -5.66 -3.14
CA SER A 125 -8.25 -5.18 -2.43
C SER A 125 -7.85 -3.79 -2.92
N TYR A 126 -7.03 -3.10 -2.13
CA TYR A 126 -6.48 -1.82 -2.54
C TYR A 126 -5.47 -1.99 -3.71
N PRO A 127 -5.46 -1.13 -4.73
CA PRO A 127 -4.72 -1.33 -5.97
C PRO A 127 -3.24 -1.70 -5.81
N ILE A 128 -2.52 -1.09 -4.87
CA ILE A 128 -1.09 -1.37 -4.68
C ILE A 128 -0.80 -2.83 -4.30
N HIS A 129 -1.74 -3.51 -3.65
CA HIS A 129 -1.60 -4.92 -3.25
C HIS A 129 -1.45 -5.85 -4.47
N GLN A 130 -2.01 -5.47 -5.60
CA GLN A 130 -1.89 -6.19 -6.87
C GLN A 130 -0.86 -5.53 -7.79
N PHE A 131 -0.97 -4.22 -7.96
CA PHE A 131 -0.21 -3.50 -8.98
C PHE A 131 1.28 -3.43 -8.67
N GLY A 132 1.68 -3.37 -7.40
CA GLY A 132 3.08 -3.44 -7.01
C GLY A 132 3.75 -4.71 -7.54
N PHE A 133 3.11 -5.85 -7.38
CA PHE A 133 3.62 -7.14 -7.84
C PHE A 133 3.54 -7.30 -9.36
N ILE A 134 2.47 -6.79 -10.01
CA ILE A 134 2.36 -6.80 -11.47
C ILE A 134 3.48 -5.98 -12.11
N ILE A 135 3.79 -4.79 -11.57
CA ILE A 135 4.88 -3.93 -12.03
C ILE A 135 6.24 -4.60 -11.79
N ALA A 136 6.40 -5.31 -10.67
CA ALA A 136 7.59 -6.11 -10.39
C ALA A 136 7.78 -7.31 -11.36
N GLY A 137 6.74 -7.71 -12.08
CA GLY A 137 6.78 -8.77 -13.09
C GLY A 137 6.15 -10.09 -12.66
N ALA A 138 5.56 -10.16 -11.47
CA ALA A 138 4.85 -11.33 -10.99
C ALA A 138 3.51 -11.54 -11.69
N ALA A 139 2.98 -12.75 -11.61
CA ALA A 139 1.58 -13.05 -11.82
C ALA A 139 0.79 -12.84 -10.52
N VAL A 140 -0.39 -12.25 -10.61
CA VAL A 140 -1.29 -12.08 -9.47
C VAL A 140 -2.53 -12.93 -9.69
N ARG A 141 -2.87 -13.74 -8.69
CA ARG A 141 -4.12 -14.50 -8.63
C ARG A 141 -5.03 -13.88 -7.58
N SER A 142 -6.15 -13.35 -8.03
CA SER A 142 -7.21 -12.85 -7.16
C SER A 142 -7.91 -14.00 -6.43
N ILE A 143 -8.09 -13.84 -5.12
CA ILE A 143 -8.81 -14.77 -4.26
C ILE A 143 -10.13 -14.11 -3.88
N PRO A 144 -11.28 -14.60 -4.35
CA PRO A 144 -12.56 -14.03 -3.95
C PRO A 144 -12.77 -14.21 -2.44
N VAL A 145 -13.21 -13.13 -1.79
CA VAL A 145 -13.63 -13.17 -0.39
C VAL A 145 -15.13 -13.41 -0.37
N GLU A 146 -15.51 -14.69 -0.34
CA GLU A 146 -16.92 -15.09 -0.31
C GLU A 146 -17.41 -15.17 1.14
N PRO A 147 -18.56 -14.58 1.46
CA PRO A 147 -19.10 -14.62 2.82
C PRO A 147 -19.36 -16.04 3.34
N GLU A 148 -19.73 -16.96 2.45
CA GLU A 148 -20.15 -18.32 2.80
C GLU A 148 -18.98 -19.26 3.11
N HIS A 149 -17.84 -19.10 2.43
CA HIS A 149 -16.71 -20.04 2.54
C HIS A 149 -15.50 -19.48 3.32
N GLY A 150 -15.47 -18.18 3.52
CA GLY A 150 -14.38 -17.48 4.21
C GLY A 150 -13.07 -17.47 3.41
N LEU A 151 -12.24 -16.46 3.71
CA LEU A 151 -10.95 -16.25 3.04
C LEU A 151 -9.98 -17.43 3.25
N LEU A 152 -9.98 -18.06 4.44
CA LEU A 152 -9.02 -19.10 4.75
C LEU A 152 -9.18 -20.32 3.85
N GLU A 153 -10.41 -20.77 3.61
CA GLU A 153 -10.66 -21.92 2.72
C GLU A 153 -10.36 -21.61 1.27
N ALA A 154 -10.68 -20.38 0.82
CA ALA A 154 -10.30 -19.91 -0.52
C ALA A 154 -8.77 -19.87 -0.71
N LEU A 155 -8.03 -19.42 0.30
CA LEU A 155 -6.56 -19.41 0.29
C LEU A 155 -5.99 -20.85 0.28
N LYS A 156 -6.48 -21.75 1.13
CA LYS A 156 -6.06 -23.16 1.14
C LYS A 156 -6.23 -23.80 -0.24
N ARG A 157 -7.40 -23.65 -0.84
CA ARG A 157 -7.68 -24.15 -2.20
C ARG A 157 -6.75 -23.54 -3.24
N ALA A 158 -6.52 -22.23 -3.17
CA ALA A 158 -5.62 -21.55 -4.11
C ALA A 158 -4.18 -22.07 -3.98
N VAL A 159 -3.68 -22.28 -2.76
CA VAL A 159 -2.34 -22.85 -2.52
C VAL A 159 -2.24 -24.28 -3.03
N GLN A 160 -3.27 -25.10 -2.76
CA GLN A 160 -3.29 -26.51 -3.17
C GLN A 160 -3.29 -26.68 -4.69
N HIS A 161 -4.08 -25.86 -5.40
CA HIS A 161 -4.34 -26.04 -6.83
C HIS A 161 -3.58 -25.08 -7.75
N SER A 162 -2.70 -24.23 -7.22
CA SER A 162 -1.86 -23.37 -8.07
C SER A 162 -0.62 -24.09 -8.58
N VAL A 163 -0.32 -23.82 -9.85
CA VAL A 163 0.92 -24.24 -10.52
C VAL A 163 1.41 -23.03 -11.34
N PRO A 164 2.59 -22.47 -11.02
CA PRO A 164 3.47 -22.78 -9.90
C PRO A 164 2.81 -22.50 -8.54
N LYS A 165 3.44 -22.99 -7.48
CA LYS A 165 2.99 -22.66 -6.12
C LYS A 165 3.15 -21.18 -5.83
N PRO A 166 2.24 -20.57 -5.05
CA PRO A 166 2.37 -19.16 -4.70
C PRO A 166 3.63 -18.89 -3.87
N THR A 167 4.33 -17.81 -4.22
CA THR A 167 5.51 -17.32 -3.50
C THR A 167 5.12 -16.50 -2.28
N ALA A 168 4.01 -15.74 -2.38
CA ALA A 168 3.52 -14.90 -1.29
C ALA A 168 2.00 -14.73 -1.31
N VAL A 169 1.47 -14.33 -0.17
CA VAL A 169 0.08 -13.89 0.02
C VAL A 169 0.10 -12.49 0.60
N VAL A 170 -0.68 -11.59 0.05
CA VAL A 170 -0.88 -10.24 0.61
C VAL A 170 -2.17 -10.24 1.42
N LEU A 171 -2.07 -9.93 2.70
CA LEU A 171 -3.21 -9.78 3.60
C LEU A 171 -3.25 -8.35 4.15
N ASN A 172 -4.43 -7.75 4.16
CA ASN A 172 -4.65 -6.41 4.67
C ASN A 172 -5.98 -6.34 5.44
N TYR A 173 -5.89 -6.16 6.76
CA TYR A 173 -7.03 -6.05 7.64
C TYR A 173 -6.84 -4.96 8.68
N PRO A 174 -7.84 -4.08 8.87
CA PRO A 174 -9.02 -3.95 8.01
C PRO A 174 -8.63 -3.61 6.56
N ASN A 175 -9.46 -4.05 5.60
CA ASN A 175 -9.22 -3.72 4.19
C ASN A 175 -9.57 -2.25 3.92
N ASN A 176 -8.86 -1.64 2.99
CA ASN A 176 -9.12 -0.26 2.57
C ASN A 176 -10.43 -0.14 1.80
#